data_ead04b1c814c081c922ad6cc8b3f4559
#
_entry.id   ead04b1c814c081c922ad6cc8b3f4559
#
_cell.length_a   1.000
_cell.length_b   1.000
_cell.length_c   1.000
_cell.angle_alpha   90.00
_cell.angle_beta   90.00
_cell.angle_gamma   90.00
#
_symmetry.space_group_name_H-M   'P 1'
#
loop_
_entity.id
_entity.type
_entity.pdbx_description
1 polymer ?
#
loop_
_entity_poly.entity_id
_entity_poly.type
_entity_poly.pdbx_seq_one_letter_code
_entity_poly.pdbx_strand_id
1 'polypeptide(L)'
;MDKLVTIIVPVYNKELFLHDCIESINRLNIDHHYVEAIFVDDCSTDSSLSIIESYQQKYNFLKVIQLDKNTGSPAEPRNVGMNYATGKYITFLDADDWLDSEGFPELLLQANKHNSDIAFGQSIKHDDRGISKLGRFTSFKVENGLIPYEIDKIFRAVGPPGKIVKAEVIKSNELKFKHLKFGEDKLFFIEAISRCKTASMNSAAVYHVNRYNENQSLVTETNILEKTADNLTVLEEVLQLNLPEKAEFQAISRIVEVDFISRLFNKKRFLKSHQKAEFYDYFKRLTEMLRMNGKNIEDYLIEDKYKNNFKLLYEHRYDDLYDYIALLIKGGKADRYIKNNQVHFVMPEQLQDLIPVTEEMFAVYEGTHEYEDIHYEQIRVYKHPDITIDKVLFTEIHNEPHAQEVKYVERDNKIYIKSSVLEDIAYNFNIVLIYNEYKPYTVNMNLPNMSSNINLKRQNFKAEFMQKEKNNKKSNEVKRYFHFNPQTVSVLNKFKIYHDVEFKAQVDRSVEVGEILEVNGIEHTKKGTPRLLIDDNKVITANRAFVAAVTKDNNDQYYYKAPQKVKILQQCKEYD
;
A
#
# COMPACT_ATOMS: atom_id res chain seq x y z
N MET A 1 -25.43 -22.25 -13.44
CA MET A 1 -24.09 -22.56 -12.90
C MET A 1 -23.80 -21.56 -11.80
N ASP A 2 -23.22 -22.01 -10.71
CA ASP A 2 -23.02 -21.14 -9.54
C ASP A 2 -21.84 -20.19 -9.77
N LYS A 3 -21.97 -18.94 -9.35
CA LYS A 3 -20.90 -17.96 -9.41
C LYS A 3 -19.72 -18.42 -8.55
N LEU A 4 -18.50 -18.30 -9.07
CA LEU A 4 -17.30 -18.65 -8.31
C LEU A 4 -16.90 -17.52 -7.34
N VAL A 5 -17.04 -16.26 -7.78
CA VAL A 5 -16.70 -15.10 -6.96
C VAL A 5 -17.76 -14.01 -7.08
N THR A 6 -18.06 -13.37 -5.93
CA THR A 6 -18.73 -12.07 -5.87
C THR A 6 -17.72 -11.00 -5.43
N ILE A 7 -17.57 -9.98 -6.27
CA ILE A 7 -16.77 -8.78 -6.01
C ILE A 7 -17.72 -7.70 -5.50
N ILE A 8 -17.56 -7.26 -4.26
CA ILE A 8 -18.40 -6.23 -3.64
C ILE A 8 -17.66 -4.91 -3.67
N VAL A 9 -18.28 -3.89 -4.26
CA VAL A 9 -17.71 -2.55 -4.42
C VAL A 9 -18.59 -1.53 -3.72
N PRO A 10 -18.17 -1.02 -2.54
CA PRO A 10 -18.85 0.11 -1.89
C PRO A 10 -18.52 1.40 -2.66
N VAL A 11 -19.55 2.20 -2.98
CA VAL A 11 -19.39 3.43 -3.77
C VAL A 11 -20.00 4.61 -3.05
N TYR A 12 -19.23 5.70 -2.93
CA TYR A 12 -19.71 7.02 -2.53
C TYR A 12 -18.84 8.10 -3.16
N ASN A 13 -19.38 8.87 -4.09
CA ASN A 13 -18.73 9.98 -4.79
C ASN A 13 -17.35 9.58 -5.38
N LYS A 14 -17.37 8.61 -6.30
CA LYS A 14 -16.16 8.04 -6.94
C LYS A 14 -16.21 8.14 -8.47
N GLU A 15 -16.95 9.09 -9.04
CA GLU A 15 -17.13 9.25 -10.49
C GLU A 15 -15.79 9.24 -11.27
N LEU A 16 -14.70 9.79 -10.69
CA LEU A 16 -13.39 9.87 -11.34
C LEU A 16 -12.66 8.53 -11.48
N PHE A 17 -13.02 7.52 -10.68
CA PHE A 17 -12.26 6.26 -10.57
C PHE A 17 -13.06 5.05 -11.04
N LEU A 18 -14.38 5.14 -11.09
CA LEU A 18 -15.27 4.02 -11.35
C LEU A 18 -15.01 3.34 -12.71
N HIS A 19 -14.66 4.09 -13.75
CA HIS A 19 -14.35 3.51 -15.05
C HIS A 19 -13.19 2.51 -14.96
N ASP A 20 -12.09 2.88 -14.34
CA ASP A 20 -10.92 2.01 -14.19
C ASP A 20 -11.21 0.82 -13.29
N CYS A 21 -11.97 1.03 -12.20
CA CYS A 21 -12.42 -0.02 -11.30
C CYS A 21 -13.28 -1.06 -12.05
N ILE A 22 -14.34 -0.64 -12.75
CA ILE A 22 -15.25 -1.53 -13.49
C ILE A 22 -14.51 -2.25 -14.63
N GLU A 23 -13.74 -1.52 -15.42
CA GLU A 23 -12.99 -2.11 -16.54
C GLU A 23 -11.89 -3.07 -16.05
N SER A 24 -11.36 -2.91 -14.83
CA SER A 24 -10.46 -3.91 -14.26
C SER A 24 -11.14 -5.27 -14.06
N ILE A 25 -12.40 -5.26 -13.63
CA ILE A 25 -13.20 -6.48 -13.48
C ILE A 25 -13.50 -7.09 -14.86
N ASN A 26 -13.82 -6.25 -15.86
CA ASN A 26 -14.05 -6.71 -17.23
C ASN A 26 -12.80 -7.33 -17.87
N ARG A 27 -11.60 -6.90 -17.49
CA ARG A 27 -10.35 -7.43 -18.03
C ARG A 27 -9.83 -8.68 -17.34
N LEU A 28 -10.51 -9.20 -16.31
CA LEU A 28 -10.08 -10.42 -15.64
C LEU A 28 -10.02 -11.60 -16.61
N ASN A 29 -8.89 -12.29 -16.64
CA ASN A 29 -8.67 -13.48 -17.47
C ASN A 29 -9.40 -14.72 -16.91
N ILE A 30 -10.71 -14.59 -16.79
CA ILE A 30 -11.63 -15.64 -16.34
C ILE A 30 -12.97 -15.45 -17.05
N ASP A 31 -13.69 -16.55 -17.33
CA ASP A 31 -15.04 -16.44 -17.90
C ASP A 31 -15.97 -15.68 -16.93
N HIS A 32 -16.52 -14.58 -17.41
CA HIS A 32 -17.42 -13.71 -16.63
C HIS A 32 -18.68 -14.43 -16.13
N HIS A 33 -18.98 -15.60 -16.69
CA HIS A 33 -20.04 -16.46 -16.15
C HIS A 33 -19.77 -16.83 -14.68
N TYR A 34 -18.50 -16.95 -14.27
CA TYR A 34 -18.09 -17.24 -12.91
C TYR A 34 -18.00 -16.00 -12.00
N VAL A 35 -18.08 -14.79 -12.57
CA VAL A 35 -17.92 -13.53 -11.84
C VAL A 35 -19.28 -12.87 -11.62
N GLU A 36 -19.49 -12.33 -10.44
CA GLU A 36 -20.55 -11.40 -10.08
C GLU A 36 -19.88 -10.16 -9.45
N ALA A 37 -20.24 -8.97 -9.91
CA ALA A 37 -19.80 -7.72 -9.31
C ALA A 37 -21.02 -6.95 -8.79
N ILE A 38 -21.05 -6.66 -7.49
CA ILE A 38 -22.14 -5.93 -6.84
C ILE A 38 -21.60 -4.57 -6.40
N PHE A 39 -22.01 -3.53 -7.10
CA PHE A 39 -21.74 -2.14 -6.75
C PHE A 39 -22.87 -1.64 -5.85
N VAL A 40 -22.51 -1.21 -4.64
CA VAL A 40 -23.48 -0.68 -3.67
C VAL A 40 -23.23 0.81 -3.51
N ASP A 41 -24.09 1.62 -4.12
CA ASP A 41 -24.04 3.07 -4.06
C ASP A 41 -24.61 3.59 -2.73
N ASP A 42 -23.80 4.25 -1.94
CA ASP A 42 -24.14 4.82 -0.63
C ASP A 42 -24.76 6.22 -0.77
N CYS A 43 -25.73 6.36 -1.69
CA CYS A 43 -26.42 7.61 -1.98
C CYS A 43 -25.46 8.71 -2.47
N SER A 44 -24.68 8.40 -3.52
CA SER A 44 -23.75 9.35 -4.15
C SER A 44 -24.48 10.59 -4.67
N THR A 45 -23.80 11.73 -4.62
CA THR A 45 -24.31 13.03 -5.06
C THR A 45 -23.67 13.51 -6.38
N ASP A 46 -22.66 12.78 -6.85
CA ASP A 46 -21.98 12.98 -8.14
C ASP A 46 -22.55 12.04 -9.22
N SER A 47 -21.82 11.84 -10.33
CA SER A 47 -22.26 10.99 -11.43
C SER A 47 -22.02 9.48 -11.18
N SER A 48 -21.56 9.06 -9.98
CA SER A 48 -21.19 7.67 -9.68
C SER A 48 -22.28 6.67 -10.03
N LEU A 49 -23.50 6.91 -9.55
CA LEU A 49 -24.64 6.01 -9.79
C LEU A 49 -24.94 5.86 -11.30
N SER A 50 -25.01 6.97 -12.02
CA SER A 50 -25.31 6.94 -13.48
C SER A 50 -24.23 6.23 -14.28
N ILE A 51 -22.98 6.34 -13.86
CA ILE A 51 -21.86 5.60 -14.46
C ILE A 51 -22.07 4.09 -14.26
N ILE A 52 -22.33 3.63 -13.04
CA ILE A 52 -22.51 2.22 -12.74
C ILE A 52 -23.71 1.64 -13.50
N GLU A 53 -24.84 2.36 -13.55
CA GLU A 53 -26.04 1.97 -14.27
C GLU A 53 -25.78 1.82 -15.78
N SER A 54 -24.97 2.70 -16.38
CA SER A 54 -24.58 2.58 -17.78
C SER A 54 -23.78 1.32 -18.06
N TYR A 55 -22.88 0.94 -17.13
CA TYR A 55 -22.11 -0.30 -17.23
C TYR A 55 -22.94 -1.54 -16.93
N GLN A 56 -23.95 -1.47 -16.08
CA GLN A 56 -24.89 -2.58 -15.85
C GLN A 56 -25.66 -2.96 -17.13
N GLN A 57 -25.96 -1.98 -17.97
CA GLN A 57 -26.58 -2.25 -19.28
C GLN A 57 -25.61 -2.95 -20.24
N LYS A 58 -24.30 -2.74 -20.08
CA LYS A 58 -23.25 -3.29 -20.94
C LYS A 58 -22.75 -4.67 -20.45
N TYR A 59 -22.67 -4.88 -19.13
CA TYR A 59 -22.03 -6.05 -18.52
C TYR A 59 -22.99 -6.87 -17.67
N ASN A 60 -23.32 -8.08 -18.10
CA ASN A 60 -24.24 -8.98 -17.41
C ASN A 60 -23.74 -9.48 -16.03
N PHE A 61 -22.45 -9.37 -15.75
CA PHE A 61 -21.87 -9.73 -14.46
C PHE A 61 -22.05 -8.64 -13.39
N LEU A 62 -22.41 -7.42 -13.80
CA LEU A 62 -22.51 -6.25 -12.92
C LEU A 62 -23.94 -6.05 -12.43
N LYS A 63 -24.09 -5.85 -11.13
CA LYS A 63 -25.34 -5.45 -10.46
C LYS A 63 -25.10 -4.16 -9.69
N VAL A 64 -26.10 -3.28 -9.67
CA VAL A 64 -26.10 -2.07 -8.86
C VAL A 64 -27.19 -2.14 -7.80
N ILE A 65 -26.88 -1.69 -6.60
CA ILE A 65 -27.82 -1.50 -5.48
C ILE A 65 -27.59 -0.08 -4.97
N GLN A 66 -28.65 0.72 -4.93
CA GLN A 66 -28.61 2.06 -4.35
C GLN A 66 -29.22 2.04 -2.95
N LEU A 67 -28.54 2.65 -1.98
CA LEU A 67 -29.06 2.84 -0.64
C LEU A 67 -29.94 4.10 -0.59
N ASP A 68 -30.92 4.13 0.32
CA ASP A 68 -31.85 5.25 0.46
C ASP A 68 -31.18 6.51 1.05
N LYS A 69 -30.08 6.35 1.76
CA LYS A 69 -29.33 7.45 2.41
C LYS A 69 -27.87 7.08 2.56
N ASN A 70 -27.00 8.09 2.59
CA ASN A 70 -25.58 7.92 2.92
C ASN A 70 -25.41 7.42 4.36
N THR A 71 -24.63 6.38 4.53
CA THR A 71 -24.38 5.70 5.81
C THR A 71 -23.11 6.19 6.50
N GLY A 72 -22.27 6.97 5.81
CA GLY A 72 -21.07 7.62 6.34
C GLY A 72 -19.84 6.70 6.44
N SER A 73 -19.95 5.44 6.04
CA SER A 73 -18.81 4.51 5.99
C SER A 73 -19.08 3.36 5.00
N PRO A 74 -18.04 2.66 4.49
CA PRO A 74 -18.22 1.53 3.58
C PRO A 74 -18.77 0.27 4.26
N ALA A 75 -19.01 0.29 5.58
CA ALA A 75 -19.49 -0.87 6.35
C ALA A 75 -20.84 -1.37 5.85
N GLU A 76 -21.86 -0.51 5.80
CA GLU A 76 -23.20 -0.91 5.38
C GLU A 76 -23.27 -1.28 3.90
N PRO A 77 -22.69 -0.53 2.96
CA PRO A 77 -22.58 -0.97 1.57
C PRO A 77 -21.97 -2.36 1.42
N ARG A 78 -20.89 -2.69 2.15
CA ARG A 78 -20.30 -4.02 2.13
C ARG A 78 -21.23 -5.08 2.71
N ASN A 79 -21.93 -4.80 3.82
CA ASN A 79 -22.90 -5.70 4.42
C ASN A 79 -24.08 -6.00 3.47
N VAL A 80 -24.61 -4.96 2.83
CA VAL A 80 -25.67 -5.12 1.82
C VAL A 80 -25.16 -5.98 0.67
N GLY A 81 -23.96 -5.69 0.13
CA GLY A 81 -23.35 -6.50 -0.92
C GLY A 81 -23.20 -7.97 -0.53
N MET A 82 -22.77 -8.28 0.71
CA MET A 82 -22.66 -9.65 1.22
C MET A 82 -24.02 -10.38 1.27
N ASN A 83 -25.10 -9.67 1.60
CA ASN A 83 -26.45 -10.27 1.64
C ASN A 83 -26.94 -10.71 0.25
N TYR A 84 -26.52 -10.01 -0.81
CA TYR A 84 -26.88 -10.34 -2.20
C TYR A 84 -25.87 -11.23 -2.92
N ALA A 85 -24.72 -11.51 -2.29
CA ALA A 85 -23.64 -12.30 -2.88
C ALA A 85 -24.06 -13.76 -3.12
N THR A 86 -23.83 -14.23 -4.36
CA THR A 86 -24.12 -15.61 -4.79
C THR A 86 -22.87 -16.45 -5.06
N GLY A 87 -21.70 -15.82 -5.12
CA GLY A 87 -20.43 -16.48 -5.37
C GLY A 87 -19.99 -17.40 -4.24
N LYS A 88 -19.26 -18.45 -4.59
CA LYS A 88 -18.60 -19.34 -3.62
C LYS A 88 -17.61 -18.57 -2.74
N TYR A 89 -16.94 -17.59 -3.32
CA TYR A 89 -16.00 -16.69 -2.66
C TYR A 89 -16.49 -15.24 -2.73
N ILE A 90 -16.10 -14.44 -1.76
CA ILE A 90 -16.36 -13.00 -1.70
C ILE A 90 -15.03 -12.27 -1.61
N THR A 91 -14.88 -11.20 -2.36
CA THR A 91 -13.83 -10.21 -2.23
C THR A 91 -14.41 -8.81 -2.19
N PHE A 92 -13.69 -7.87 -1.59
CA PHE A 92 -14.07 -6.46 -1.54
C PHE A 92 -13.08 -5.64 -2.34
N LEU A 93 -13.59 -4.77 -3.20
CA LEU A 93 -12.81 -3.87 -4.03
C LEU A 93 -13.26 -2.44 -3.76
N ASP A 94 -12.35 -1.58 -3.31
CA ASP A 94 -12.66 -0.16 -3.14
C ASP A 94 -12.82 0.51 -4.52
N ALA A 95 -13.80 1.40 -4.66
CA ALA A 95 -14.21 1.95 -5.96
C ALA A 95 -13.15 2.85 -6.65
N ASP A 96 -12.09 3.19 -5.94
CA ASP A 96 -10.93 3.94 -6.43
C ASP A 96 -9.69 3.06 -6.69
N ASP A 97 -9.82 1.75 -6.49
CA ASP A 97 -8.77 0.75 -6.70
C ASP A 97 -9.10 -0.16 -7.90
N TRP A 98 -8.22 -1.10 -8.25
CA TRP A 98 -8.49 -2.05 -9.34
C TRP A 98 -7.86 -3.43 -9.10
N LEU A 99 -8.41 -4.45 -9.76
CA LEU A 99 -7.90 -5.82 -9.72
C LEU A 99 -6.88 -6.07 -10.84
N ASP A 100 -5.91 -6.94 -10.57
CA ASP A 100 -5.00 -7.43 -11.60
C ASP A 100 -5.68 -8.49 -12.48
N SER A 101 -5.52 -8.35 -13.79
CA SER A 101 -6.22 -9.20 -14.77
C SER A 101 -5.84 -10.67 -14.74
N GLU A 102 -4.61 -10.99 -14.36
CA GLU A 102 -4.07 -12.36 -14.33
C GLU A 102 -3.98 -12.88 -12.89
N GLY A 103 -3.41 -12.09 -11.98
CA GLY A 103 -3.12 -12.56 -10.63
C GLY A 103 -4.37 -12.76 -9.77
N PHE A 104 -5.43 -11.96 -9.96
CA PHE A 104 -6.67 -12.18 -9.22
C PHE A 104 -7.35 -13.50 -9.62
N PRO A 105 -7.55 -13.83 -10.92
CA PRO A 105 -8.02 -15.14 -11.31
C PRO A 105 -7.13 -16.29 -10.87
N GLU A 106 -5.80 -16.14 -10.91
CA GLU A 106 -4.86 -17.16 -10.43
C GLU A 106 -5.09 -17.48 -8.94
N LEU A 107 -5.18 -16.45 -8.08
CA LEU A 107 -5.47 -16.62 -6.66
C LEU A 107 -6.83 -17.27 -6.42
N LEU A 108 -7.87 -16.85 -7.15
CA LEU A 108 -9.22 -17.41 -7.05
C LEU A 108 -9.26 -18.89 -7.41
N LEU A 109 -8.62 -19.27 -8.53
CA LEU A 109 -8.55 -20.66 -8.97
C LEU A 109 -7.74 -21.52 -8.00
N GLN A 110 -6.65 -21.00 -7.45
CA GLN A 110 -5.87 -21.65 -6.38
C GLN A 110 -6.74 -21.89 -5.14
N ALA A 111 -7.43 -20.86 -4.65
CA ALA A 111 -8.34 -20.97 -3.50
C ALA A 111 -9.43 -22.02 -3.75
N ASN A 112 -10.03 -22.03 -4.94
CA ASN A 112 -11.05 -22.98 -5.32
C ASN A 112 -10.53 -24.42 -5.40
N LYS A 113 -9.37 -24.62 -6.02
CA LYS A 113 -8.71 -25.94 -6.17
C LYS A 113 -8.39 -26.56 -4.81
N HIS A 114 -7.92 -25.76 -3.86
CA HIS A 114 -7.54 -26.21 -2.52
C HIS A 114 -8.67 -26.08 -1.49
N ASN A 115 -9.84 -25.60 -1.94
CA ASN A 115 -11.01 -25.34 -1.10
C ASN A 115 -10.68 -24.50 0.15
N SER A 116 -9.80 -23.51 -0.01
CA SER A 116 -9.32 -22.67 1.08
C SER A 116 -10.45 -21.77 1.60
N ASP A 117 -10.49 -21.56 2.91
CA ASP A 117 -11.47 -20.67 3.54
C ASP A 117 -11.16 -19.21 3.28
N ILE A 118 -9.85 -18.88 3.18
CA ILE A 118 -9.36 -17.56 2.81
C ILE A 118 -8.13 -17.69 1.91
N ALA A 119 -7.94 -16.74 1.01
CA ALA A 119 -6.72 -16.67 0.20
C ALA A 119 -6.14 -15.25 0.21
N PHE A 120 -4.81 -15.18 0.20
CA PHE A 120 -4.03 -13.96 0.25
C PHE A 120 -3.16 -13.82 -0.99
N GLY A 121 -3.23 -12.68 -1.66
CA GLY A 121 -2.39 -12.33 -2.79
C GLY A 121 -1.76 -10.95 -2.63
N GLN A 122 -0.75 -10.66 -3.46
CA GLN A 122 0.03 -9.44 -3.33
C GLN A 122 -0.79 -8.20 -3.71
N SER A 123 -0.85 -7.24 -2.80
CA SER A 123 -1.38 -5.91 -3.08
C SER A 123 -0.26 -4.97 -3.51
N ILE A 124 -0.51 -4.18 -4.55
CA ILE A 124 0.43 -3.23 -5.14
C ILE A 124 -0.09 -1.81 -4.92
N LYS A 125 0.70 -0.98 -4.28
CA LYS A 125 0.37 0.43 -4.05
C LYS A 125 0.96 1.28 -5.18
N HIS A 126 0.16 2.20 -5.69
CA HIS A 126 0.54 3.23 -6.65
C HIS A 126 0.42 4.61 -5.99
N ASP A 127 1.52 5.34 -5.87
CA ASP A 127 1.52 6.71 -5.36
C ASP A 127 2.50 7.59 -6.14
N ASP A 128 2.55 8.89 -5.84
CA ASP A 128 3.44 9.86 -6.53
C ASP A 128 4.94 9.54 -6.40
N ARG A 129 5.31 8.63 -5.50
CA ARG A 129 6.70 8.18 -5.33
C ARG A 129 7.02 6.93 -6.16
N GLY A 130 5.99 6.27 -6.70
CA GLY A 130 6.11 5.07 -7.52
C GLY A 130 5.25 3.92 -7.06
N ILE A 131 5.63 2.72 -7.47
CA ILE A 131 4.89 1.48 -7.28
C ILE A 131 5.61 0.63 -6.24
N SER A 132 4.87 0.12 -5.26
CA SER A 132 5.44 -0.70 -4.16
C SER A 132 4.50 -1.79 -3.69
N LYS A 133 5.05 -2.87 -3.13
CA LYS A 133 4.29 -3.99 -2.56
C LYS A 133 3.79 -3.65 -1.16
N LEU A 134 2.55 -4.02 -0.85
CA LEU A 134 1.95 -3.92 0.47
C LEU A 134 1.77 -5.30 1.09
N GLY A 135 1.92 -5.40 2.42
CA GLY A 135 1.60 -6.62 3.17
C GLY A 135 2.38 -7.86 2.70
N ARG A 136 3.67 -7.73 2.38
CA ARG A 136 4.51 -8.80 1.80
C ARG A 136 4.44 -10.11 2.58
N PHE A 137 4.32 -10.06 3.90
CA PHE A 137 4.21 -11.22 4.79
C PHE A 137 2.96 -12.09 4.53
N THR A 138 1.98 -11.61 3.79
CA THR A 138 0.79 -12.38 3.42
C THR A 138 0.87 -12.99 2.02
N SER A 139 1.93 -12.70 1.24
CA SER A 139 1.95 -12.99 -0.20
C SER A 139 3.37 -13.11 -0.80
N PHE A 140 4.30 -13.70 -0.06
CA PHE A 140 5.70 -13.82 -0.51
C PHE A 140 6.03 -15.13 -1.23
N LYS A 141 5.15 -16.12 -1.13
CA LYS A 141 5.30 -17.44 -1.78
C LYS A 141 3.95 -18.01 -2.20
N VAL A 142 3.99 -19.10 -2.97
CA VAL A 142 2.80 -19.90 -3.28
C VAL A 142 2.75 -21.07 -2.29
N GLU A 143 1.74 -21.07 -1.42
CA GLU A 143 1.57 -22.10 -0.39
C GLU A 143 0.09 -22.33 -0.09
N ASN A 144 -0.27 -23.56 0.31
CA ASN A 144 -1.65 -23.95 0.56
C ASN A 144 -1.76 -24.74 1.88
N GLY A 145 -2.97 -24.81 2.42
CA GLY A 145 -3.23 -25.55 3.66
C GLY A 145 -2.68 -24.89 4.90
N LEU A 146 -2.38 -23.59 4.84
CA LEU A 146 -1.94 -22.81 5.99
C LEU A 146 -3.08 -22.62 6.99
N ILE A 147 -2.74 -22.51 8.27
CA ILE A 147 -3.67 -22.01 9.30
C ILE A 147 -3.55 -20.47 9.26
N PRO A 148 -4.64 -19.74 8.91
CA PRO A 148 -4.52 -18.32 8.60
C PRO A 148 -3.90 -17.47 9.71
N TYR A 149 -4.37 -17.65 10.95
CA TYR A 149 -3.88 -16.88 12.10
C TYR A 149 -2.52 -17.34 12.64
N GLU A 150 -1.88 -18.35 12.00
CA GLU A 150 -0.49 -18.74 12.26
C GLU A 150 0.50 -18.10 11.31
N ILE A 151 0.04 -17.46 10.24
CA ILE A 151 0.89 -16.67 9.35
C ILE A 151 1.47 -15.49 10.14
N ASP A 152 2.79 -15.32 10.08
CA ASP A 152 3.47 -14.24 10.81
C ASP A 152 2.86 -12.86 10.46
N LYS A 153 2.55 -12.10 11.50
CA LYS A 153 2.01 -10.73 11.39
C LYS A 153 0.72 -10.59 10.57
N ILE A 154 -0.05 -11.67 10.35
CA ILE A 154 -1.24 -11.65 9.50
C ILE A 154 -2.21 -10.52 9.85
N PHE A 155 -2.41 -10.24 11.13
CA PHE A 155 -3.29 -9.17 11.60
C PHE A 155 -2.72 -7.75 11.40
N ARG A 156 -1.52 -7.61 10.84
CA ARG A 156 -1.02 -6.30 10.39
C ARG A 156 -1.51 -5.92 8.99
N ALA A 157 -2.17 -6.84 8.27
CA ALA A 157 -2.78 -6.64 6.96
C ALA A 157 -4.29 -6.97 7.01
N VAL A 158 -5.06 -6.28 7.82
CA VAL A 158 -6.49 -6.54 8.09
C VAL A 158 -7.45 -5.65 7.27
N GLY A 159 -7.02 -5.10 6.15
CA GLY A 159 -7.90 -4.42 5.18
C GLY A 159 -8.37 -5.36 4.07
N PRO A 160 -9.33 -4.93 3.24
CA PRO A 160 -9.85 -5.69 2.09
C PRO A 160 -8.81 -6.11 1.05
N PRO A 161 -7.80 -5.27 0.69
CA PRO A 161 -6.93 -5.54 -0.44
C PRO A 161 -6.25 -6.92 -0.40
N GLY A 162 -6.25 -7.59 -1.55
CA GLY A 162 -5.54 -8.85 -1.75
C GLY A 162 -6.13 -10.06 -1.03
N LYS A 163 -7.42 -10.04 -0.65
CA LYS A 163 -8.08 -11.13 0.06
C LYS A 163 -9.31 -11.66 -0.66
N ILE A 164 -9.47 -12.96 -0.62
CA ILE A 164 -10.66 -13.68 -1.09
C ILE A 164 -11.12 -14.57 0.06
N VAL A 165 -12.38 -14.44 0.50
CA VAL A 165 -12.95 -15.20 1.63
C VAL A 165 -14.08 -16.09 1.13
N LYS A 166 -14.13 -17.35 1.58
CA LYS A 166 -15.20 -18.28 1.25
C LYS A 166 -16.53 -17.79 1.86
N ALA A 167 -17.55 -17.64 1.04
CA ALA A 167 -18.85 -17.11 1.44
C ALA A 167 -19.50 -17.90 2.59
N GLU A 168 -19.26 -19.22 2.63
CA GLU A 168 -19.72 -20.09 3.71
C GLU A 168 -19.18 -19.66 5.09
N VAL A 169 -17.90 -19.25 5.18
CA VAL A 169 -17.29 -18.77 6.44
C VAL A 169 -17.99 -17.50 6.92
N ILE A 170 -18.26 -16.58 6.00
CA ILE A 170 -18.97 -15.34 6.33
C ILE A 170 -20.38 -15.64 6.83
N LYS A 171 -21.11 -16.47 6.11
CA LYS A 171 -22.51 -16.79 6.42
C LYS A 171 -22.67 -17.62 7.72
N SER A 172 -21.85 -18.67 7.88
CA SER A 172 -21.95 -19.57 9.04
C SER A 172 -21.52 -18.93 10.36
N ASN A 173 -20.69 -17.88 10.31
CA ASN A 173 -20.27 -17.13 11.49
C ASN A 173 -20.96 -15.76 11.60
N GLU A 174 -21.95 -15.47 10.73
CA GLU A 174 -22.71 -14.20 10.72
C GLU A 174 -21.83 -12.94 10.68
N LEU A 175 -20.68 -13.03 9.98
CA LEU A 175 -19.69 -11.96 9.94
C LEU A 175 -20.28 -10.69 9.29
N LYS A 176 -20.07 -9.53 9.93
CA LYS A 176 -20.56 -8.23 9.46
C LYS A 176 -19.54 -7.14 9.74
N PHE A 177 -19.47 -6.17 8.85
CA PHE A 177 -18.79 -4.93 9.15
C PHE A 177 -19.59 -4.12 10.17
N LYS A 178 -18.97 -3.77 11.28
CA LYS A 178 -19.57 -2.89 12.31
C LYS A 178 -19.59 -1.44 11.83
N HIS A 179 -20.61 -0.69 12.24
CA HIS A 179 -20.69 0.75 11.96
C HIS A 179 -19.67 1.52 12.81
N LEU A 180 -18.44 1.57 12.31
CA LEU A 180 -17.34 2.38 12.86
C LEU A 180 -16.90 3.37 11.79
N LYS A 181 -16.53 4.57 12.19
CA LYS A 181 -15.94 5.56 11.27
C LYS A 181 -14.54 5.13 10.81
N PHE A 182 -13.82 4.38 11.66
CA PHE A 182 -12.49 3.87 11.39
C PHE A 182 -12.29 2.48 12.03
N GLY A 183 -11.78 1.53 11.25
CA GLY A 183 -11.40 0.19 11.73
C GLY A 183 -12.51 -0.86 11.64
N GLU A 184 -13.58 -0.58 10.90
CA GLU A 184 -14.63 -1.54 10.55
C GLU A 184 -14.07 -2.74 9.78
N ASP A 185 -13.15 -2.47 8.84
CA ASP A 185 -12.42 -3.48 8.06
C ASP A 185 -11.51 -4.32 8.95
N LYS A 186 -10.80 -3.69 9.88
CA LYS A 186 -9.93 -4.35 10.83
C LYS A 186 -10.68 -5.37 11.66
N LEU A 187 -11.79 -4.96 12.28
CA LEU A 187 -12.59 -5.86 13.11
C LEU A 187 -13.12 -7.03 12.31
N PHE A 188 -13.68 -6.76 11.12
CA PHE A 188 -14.17 -7.79 10.21
C PHE A 188 -13.09 -8.82 9.84
N PHE A 189 -11.90 -8.35 9.40
CA PHE A 189 -10.86 -9.28 8.99
C PHE A 189 -10.12 -9.94 10.16
N ILE A 190 -10.07 -9.35 11.35
CA ILE A 190 -9.61 -10.06 12.55
C ILE A 190 -10.53 -11.26 12.79
N GLU A 191 -11.84 -11.06 12.79
CA GLU A 191 -12.78 -12.15 13.01
C GLU A 191 -12.75 -13.16 11.87
N ALA A 192 -12.84 -12.74 10.62
CA ALA A 192 -12.84 -13.62 9.45
C ALA A 192 -11.59 -14.52 9.40
N ILE A 193 -10.39 -13.94 9.56
CA ILE A 193 -9.13 -14.70 9.56
C ILE A 193 -9.12 -15.72 10.71
N SER A 194 -9.64 -15.34 11.89
CA SER A 194 -9.68 -16.20 13.07
C SER A 194 -10.70 -17.36 12.96
N ARG A 195 -11.76 -17.19 12.16
CA ARG A 195 -12.78 -18.23 11.89
C ARG A 195 -12.41 -19.18 10.75
N CYS A 196 -11.47 -18.79 9.89
CA CYS A 196 -10.97 -19.62 8.79
C CYS A 196 -10.05 -20.72 9.32
N LYS A 197 -10.19 -21.93 8.77
CA LYS A 197 -9.38 -23.11 9.13
C LYS A 197 -8.22 -23.29 8.17
N THR A 198 -8.39 -22.90 6.90
CA THR A 198 -7.39 -23.11 5.85
C THR A 198 -7.17 -21.85 5.03
N ALA A 199 -5.91 -21.61 4.67
CA ALA A 199 -5.53 -20.52 3.78
C ALA A 199 -4.67 -20.97 2.62
N SER A 200 -4.77 -20.23 1.51
CA SER A 200 -3.78 -20.20 0.42
C SER A 200 -3.08 -18.85 0.39
N MET A 201 -1.81 -18.87 0.04
CA MET A 201 -0.98 -17.68 -0.21
C MET A 201 -0.46 -17.72 -1.64
N ASN A 202 -0.47 -16.57 -2.33
CA ASN A 202 0.08 -16.41 -3.68
C ASN A 202 0.90 -15.12 -3.78
N SER A 203 2.01 -15.17 -4.47
CA SER A 203 2.90 -14.02 -4.68
C SER A 203 2.54 -13.17 -5.91
N ALA A 204 1.55 -13.59 -6.71
CA ALA A 204 1.05 -12.79 -7.81
C ALA A 204 0.40 -11.49 -7.32
N ALA A 205 0.58 -10.42 -8.07
CA ALA A 205 -0.15 -9.19 -7.85
C ALA A 205 -1.64 -9.43 -8.14
N VAL A 206 -2.51 -9.14 -7.19
CA VAL A 206 -3.95 -9.40 -7.32
C VAL A 206 -4.80 -8.14 -7.16
N TYR A 207 -4.29 -7.14 -6.47
CA TYR A 207 -5.02 -5.94 -6.10
C TYR A 207 -4.12 -4.72 -6.18
N HIS A 208 -4.58 -3.67 -6.82
CA HIS A 208 -3.86 -2.42 -6.97
C HIS A 208 -4.54 -1.31 -6.18
N VAL A 209 -3.80 -0.68 -5.29
CA VAL A 209 -4.26 0.36 -4.38
C VAL A 209 -3.86 1.73 -4.90
N ASN A 210 -4.82 2.58 -5.18
CA ASN A 210 -4.63 3.95 -5.62
C ASN A 210 -4.36 4.88 -4.43
N ARG A 211 -3.17 5.45 -4.37
CA ARG A 211 -2.74 6.41 -3.34
C ARG A 211 -2.08 7.66 -3.95
N TYR A 212 -2.46 8.00 -5.18
CA TYR A 212 -2.09 9.29 -5.76
C TYR A 212 -2.75 10.44 -5.00
N ASN A 213 -2.11 11.60 -4.99
CA ASN A 213 -2.57 12.76 -4.20
C ASN A 213 -3.97 13.27 -4.60
N GLU A 214 -4.39 12.99 -5.83
CA GLU A 214 -5.74 13.35 -6.31
C GLU A 214 -6.84 12.49 -5.70
N ASN A 215 -6.49 11.32 -5.16
CA ASN A 215 -7.44 10.44 -4.48
C ASN A 215 -7.51 10.78 -3.00
N GLN A 216 -8.50 11.57 -2.60
CA GLN A 216 -8.77 11.86 -1.18
C GLN A 216 -9.38 10.64 -0.51
N SER A 217 -8.74 10.15 0.54
CA SER A 217 -9.22 8.99 1.30
C SER A 217 -9.67 9.39 2.71
N LEU A 218 -10.70 8.72 3.23
CA LEU A 218 -11.18 8.86 4.62
C LEU A 218 -10.06 8.73 5.66
N VAL A 219 -9.00 7.97 5.33
CA VAL A 219 -7.83 7.80 6.22
C VAL A 219 -7.07 9.10 6.44
N THR A 220 -7.04 10.03 5.48
CA THR A 220 -6.35 11.31 5.63
C THR A 220 -7.17 12.35 6.38
N GLU A 221 -8.48 12.28 6.37
CA GLU A 221 -9.39 13.26 6.94
C GLU A 221 -9.66 13.06 8.44
N THR A 222 -9.58 11.82 8.93
CA THR A 222 -9.94 11.51 10.31
C THR A 222 -8.84 11.91 11.31
N ASN A 223 -9.23 12.58 12.39
CA ASN A 223 -8.33 12.97 13.49
C ASN A 223 -7.74 11.73 14.19
N ILE A 224 -6.51 11.86 14.72
CA ILE A 224 -5.82 10.76 15.41
C ILE A 224 -6.53 10.31 16.69
N LEU A 225 -7.13 11.23 17.45
CA LEU A 225 -7.84 10.89 18.67
C LEU A 225 -9.16 10.17 18.39
N GLU A 226 -9.88 10.57 17.33
CA GLU A 226 -11.06 9.83 16.84
C GLU A 226 -10.68 8.40 16.44
N LYS A 227 -9.63 8.25 15.62
CA LYS A 227 -9.11 6.92 15.24
C LYS A 227 -8.73 6.06 16.44
N THR A 228 -8.22 6.71 17.48
CA THR A 228 -7.80 6.00 18.69
C THR A 228 -9.01 5.59 19.54
N ALA A 229 -10.06 6.42 19.57
CA ALA A 229 -11.33 6.06 20.20
C ALA A 229 -11.96 4.84 19.51
N ASP A 230 -12.04 4.85 18.17
CA ASP A 230 -12.54 3.70 17.41
C ASP A 230 -11.67 2.44 17.63
N ASN A 231 -10.35 2.59 17.78
CA ASN A 231 -9.47 1.46 18.10
C ASN A 231 -9.72 0.88 19.50
N LEU A 232 -10.14 1.69 20.50
CA LEU A 232 -10.60 1.15 21.78
C LEU A 232 -11.86 0.31 21.61
N THR A 233 -12.83 0.78 20.83
CA THR A 233 -14.03 0.01 20.50
C THR A 233 -13.68 -1.28 19.77
N VAL A 234 -12.75 -1.23 18.80
CA VAL A 234 -12.27 -2.46 18.13
C VAL A 234 -11.66 -3.44 19.13
N LEU A 235 -10.86 -2.96 20.09
CA LEU A 235 -10.27 -3.83 21.12
C LEU A 235 -11.36 -4.46 22.01
N GLU A 236 -12.33 -3.66 22.46
CA GLU A 236 -13.46 -4.13 23.26
C GLU A 236 -14.23 -5.27 22.55
N GLU A 237 -14.54 -5.08 21.27
CA GLU A 237 -15.21 -6.10 20.44
C GLU A 237 -14.33 -7.35 20.28
N VAL A 238 -13.01 -7.19 19.99
CA VAL A 238 -12.08 -8.32 19.85
C VAL A 238 -12.00 -9.15 21.13
N LEU A 239 -12.01 -8.52 22.31
CA LEU A 239 -12.00 -9.20 23.60
C LEU A 239 -13.25 -10.05 23.86
N GLN A 240 -14.36 -9.78 23.16
CA GLN A 240 -15.62 -10.50 23.28
C GLN A 240 -15.79 -11.61 22.21
N LEU A 241 -14.96 -11.65 21.16
CA LEU A 241 -15.12 -12.57 20.03
C LEU A 241 -14.85 -14.05 20.35
N ASN A 242 -14.27 -14.39 21.51
CA ASN A 242 -13.86 -15.76 21.86
C ASN A 242 -13.07 -16.41 20.71
N LEU A 243 -11.96 -15.82 20.36
CA LEU A 243 -11.06 -16.26 19.28
C LEU A 243 -10.18 -17.43 19.74
N PRO A 244 -9.62 -18.23 18.81
CA PRO A 244 -8.51 -19.13 19.12
C PRO A 244 -7.37 -18.37 19.82
N GLU A 245 -6.76 -18.95 20.85
CA GLU A 245 -5.76 -18.30 21.70
C GLU A 245 -4.65 -17.58 20.89
N LYS A 246 -4.11 -18.25 19.87
CA LYS A 246 -3.07 -17.67 19.01
C LYS A 246 -3.58 -16.52 18.15
N ALA A 247 -4.83 -16.60 17.67
CA ALA A 247 -5.46 -15.51 16.93
C ALA A 247 -5.71 -14.30 17.83
N GLU A 248 -6.25 -14.52 19.04
CA GLU A 248 -6.46 -13.48 20.04
C GLU A 248 -5.14 -12.78 20.38
N PHE A 249 -4.11 -13.58 20.70
CA PHE A 249 -2.77 -13.05 21.01
C PHE A 249 -2.24 -12.13 19.88
N GLN A 250 -2.23 -12.60 18.64
CA GLN A 250 -1.74 -11.81 17.52
C GLN A 250 -2.60 -10.56 17.24
N ALA A 251 -3.93 -10.68 17.35
CA ALA A 251 -4.84 -9.56 17.13
C ALA A 251 -4.66 -8.47 18.20
N ILE A 252 -4.58 -8.84 19.48
CA ILE A 252 -4.35 -7.89 20.57
C ILE A 252 -2.95 -7.28 20.46
N SER A 253 -1.90 -8.09 20.21
CA SER A 253 -0.53 -7.58 19.99
C SER A 253 -0.50 -6.52 18.89
N ARG A 254 -1.16 -6.78 17.76
CA ARG A 254 -1.28 -5.81 16.66
C ARG A 254 -1.97 -4.52 17.11
N ILE A 255 -3.08 -4.61 17.86
CA ILE A 255 -3.81 -3.43 18.35
C ILE A 255 -2.91 -2.64 19.30
N VAL A 256 -2.30 -3.30 20.27
CA VAL A 256 -1.41 -2.65 21.26
C VAL A 256 -0.22 -1.98 20.57
N GLU A 257 0.54 -2.74 19.79
CA GLU A 257 1.79 -2.27 19.20
C GLU A 257 1.57 -1.25 18.09
N VAL A 258 0.62 -1.50 17.17
CA VAL A 258 0.46 -0.71 15.95
C VAL A 258 -0.54 0.42 16.15
N ASP A 259 -1.73 0.13 16.67
CA ASP A 259 -2.80 1.12 16.74
C ASP A 259 -2.62 2.09 17.90
N PHE A 260 -2.05 1.63 19.01
CA PHE A 260 -1.78 2.50 20.15
C PHE A 260 -0.32 2.97 20.19
N ILE A 261 0.64 2.10 20.48
CA ILE A 261 2.02 2.56 20.72
C ILE A 261 2.60 3.23 19.47
N SER A 262 2.63 2.53 18.33
CA SER A 262 3.24 3.08 17.12
C SER A 262 2.50 4.31 16.59
N ARG A 263 1.15 4.28 16.59
CA ARG A 263 0.34 5.34 16.02
C ARG A 263 0.32 6.59 16.88
N LEU A 264 0.24 6.47 18.19
CA LEU A 264 0.21 7.61 19.12
C LEU A 264 1.60 8.19 19.35
N PHE A 265 2.58 7.34 19.67
CA PHE A 265 3.87 7.78 20.19
C PHE A 265 4.98 7.80 19.15
N ASN A 266 5.20 6.71 18.39
CA ASN A 266 6.36 6.58 17.51
C ASN A 266 6.22 7.35 16.18
N LYS A 267 5.78 8.62 16.26
CA LYS A 267 5.57 9.53 15.11
C LYS A 267 6.09 10.94 15.42
N LYS A 268 6.58 11.62 14.38
CA LYS A 268 6.97 13.04 14.47
C LYS A 268 5.88 13.94 15.08
N ARG A 269 4.61 13.57 14.88
CA ARG A 269 3.47 14.29 15.45
C ARG A 269 3.49 14.28 16.95
N PHE A 270 3.81 13.17 17.63
CA PHE A 270 3.91 13.10 19.09
C PHE A 270 4.91 14.13 19.62
N LEU A 271 6.11 14.21 19.01
CA LEU A 271 7.14 15.15 19.45
C LEU A 271 6.67 16.62 19.38
N LYS A 272 5.80 16.95 18.42
CA LYS A 272 5.28 18.30 18.17
C LYS A 272 3.92 18.59 18.81
N SER A 273 3.23 17.56 19.31
CA SER A 273 1.87 17.70 19.81
C SER A 273 1.82 18.44 21.15
N HIS A 274 0.81 19.28 21.31
CA HIS A 274 0.38 19.85 22.59
C HIS A 274 -0.62 18.96 23.32
N GLN A 275 -1.14 17.91 22.67
CA GLN A 275 -2.15 16.98 23.18
C GLN A 275 -1.52 15.70 23.72
N LYS A 276 -0.35 15.77 24.36
CA LYS A 276 0.32 14.56 24.88
C LYS A 276 -0.46 13.93 26.02
N ALA A 277 -1.15 14.75 26.82
CA ALA A 277 -1.95 14.27 27.93
C ALA A 277 -3.07 13.31 27.46
N GLU A 278 -3.73 13.63 26.35
CA GLU A 278 -4.77 12.78 25.75
C GLU A 278 -4.17 11.47 25.24
N PHE A 279 -2.94 11.48 24.69
CA PHE A 279 -2.27 10.25 24.24
C PHE A 279 -1.95 9.33 25.41
N TYR A 280 -1.49 9.89 26.55
CA TYR A 280 -1.25 9.13 27.78
C TYR A 280 -2.56 8.57 28.36
N ASP A 281 -3.65 9.35 28.33
CA ASP A 281 -4.97 8.89 28.78
C ASP A 281 -5.46 7.70 27.95
N TYR A 282 -5.35 7.77 26.62
CA TYR A 282 -5.72 6.65 25.76
C TYR A 282 -4.89 5.39 26.04
N PHE A 283 -3.59 5.55 26.30
CA PHE A 283 -2.74 4.42 26.67
C PHE A 283 -3.15 3.83 28.03
N LYS A 284 -3.49 4.66 29.00
CA LYS A 284 -4.01 4.22 30.30
C LYS A 284 -5.32 3.44 30.13
N ARG A 285 -6.26 3.97 29.36
CA ARG A 285 -7.54 3.30 29.06
C ARG A 285 -7.34 1.95 28.37
N LEU A 286 -6.42 1.85 27.44
CA LEU A 286 -6.01 0.59 26.82
C LEU A 286 -5.56 -0.43 27.88
N THR A 287 -4.64 -0.01 28.75
CA THR A 287 -4.06 -0.88 29.80
C THR A 287 -5.15 -1.33 30.80
N GLU A 288 -6.02 -0.42 31.20
CA GLU A 288 -7.16 -0.72 32.10
C GLU A 288 -8.15 -1.69 31.47
N MET A 289 -8.48 -1.50 30.18
CA MET A 289 -9.39 -2.40 29.45
C MET A 289 -8.84 -3.82 29.39
N LEU A 290 -7.57 -4.01 29.07
CA LEU A 290 -6.91 -5.31 29.09
C LEU A 290 -6.94 -5.93 30.48
N ARG A 291 -6.57 -5.17 31.52
CA ARG A 291 -6.57 -5.65 32.91
C ARG A 291 -7.96 -6.07 33.39
N MET A 292 -9.00 -5.33 33.04
CA MET A 292 -10.40 -5.67 33.38
C MET A 292 -10.85 -7.00 32.74
N ASN A 293 -10.24 -7.38 31.62
CA ASN A 293 -10.46 -8.64 30.93
C ASN A 293 -9.43 -9.74 31.33
N GLY A 294 -8.71 -9.56 32.44
CA GLY A 294 -7.77 -10.55 32.95
C GLY A 294 -6.49 -10.69 32.12
N LYS A 295 -6.15 -9.67 31.31
CA LYS A 295 -5.01 -9.68 30.42
C LYS A 295 -3.96 -8.65 30.84
N ASN A 296 -2.68 -9.03 30.71
CA ASN A 296 -1.57 -8.14 30.99
C ASN A 296 -0.99 -7.59 29.67
N ILE A 297 -0.88 -6.28 29.51
CA ILE A 297 -0.41 -5.65 28.27
C ILE A 297 0.99 -6.12 27.88
N GLU A 298 1.86 -6.42 28.85
CA GLU A 298 3.22 -6.88 28.60
C GLU A 298 3.27 -8.18 27.81
N ASP A 299 2.30 -9.07 28.02
CA ASP A 299 2.20 -10.36 27.33
C ASP A 299 1.97 -10.19 25.82
N TYR A 300 1.48 -9.02 25.39
CA TYR A 300 1.15 -8.71 23.99
C TYR A 300 2.19 -7.83 23.28
N LEU A 301 3.34 -7.57 23.92
CA LEU A 301 4.44 -6.80 23.33
C LEU A 301 5.48 -7.74 22.73
N ILE A 302 5.51 -7.84 21.42
CA ILE A 302 6.40 -8.73 20.67
C ILE A 302 7.73 -8.03 20.37
N GLU A 303 7.68 -6.81 19.82
CA GLU A 303 8.87 -6.10 19.36
C GLU A 303 9.50 -5.27 20.51
N ASP A 304 10.81 -5.43 20.70
CA ASP A 304 11.55 -4.78 21.81
C ASP A 304 11.39 -3.27 21.87
N LYS A 305 11.26 -2.62 20.71
CA LYS A 305 10.99 -1.18 20.66
C LYS A 305 9.70 -0.79 21.38
N TYR A 306 8.68 -1.66 21.34
CA TYR A 306 7.41 -1.41 22.02
C TYR A 306 7.45 -1.77 23.51
N LYS A 307 8.29 -2.75 23.89
CA LYS A 307 8.59 -3.02 25.31
C LYS A 307 9.25 -1.81 25.97
N ASN A 308 10.19 -1.16 25.27
CA ASN A 308 10.80 0.09 25.74
C ASN A 308 9.77 1.22 25.87
N ASN A 309 8.91 1.41 24.86
CA ASN A 309 7.82 2.39 24.96
C ASN A 309 6.94 2.12 26.18
N PHE A 310 6.54 0.86 26.36
CA PHE A 310 5.69 0.44 27.50
C PHE A 310 6.36 0.75 28.84
N LYS A 311 7.64 0.34 29.02
CA LYS A 311 8.40 0.60 30.25
C LYS A 311 8.39 2.08 30.60
N LEU A 312 8.73 2.95 29.64
CA LEU A 312 8.78 4.40 29.86
C LEU A 312 7.40 5.00 30.17
N LEU A 313 6.34 4.52 29.50
CA LEU A 313 4.97 4.94 29.77
C LEU A 313 4.48 4.48 31.15
N TYR A 314 4.77 3.24 31.51
CA TYR A 314 4.36 2.65 32.78
C TYR A 314 5.06 3.28 33.98
N GLU A 315 6.36 3.60 33.84
CA GLU A 315 7.17 4.29 34.83
C GLU A 315 6.96 5.82 34.85
N HIS A 316 6.07 6.36 33.99
CA HIS A 316 5.81 7.80 33.84
C HIS A 316 7.05 8.63 33.48
N ARG A 317 8.04 8.03 32.81
CA ARG A 317 9.28 8.67 32.34
C ARG A 317 9.03 9.38 31.00
N TYR A 318 8.24 10.45 31.02
CA TYR A 318 7.75 11.09 29.79
C TYR A 318 8.82 11.86 29.02
N ASP A 319 9.81 12.43 29.71
CA ASP A 319 10.95 13.10 29.05
C ASP A 319 11.86 12.07 28.38
N ASP A 320 12.13 10.96 29.05
CA ASP A 320 12.89 9.84 28.49
C ASP A 320 12.14 9.20 27.30
N LEU A 321 10.82 9.09 27.38
CA LEU A 321 9.98 8.65 26.26
C LEU A 321 10.12 9.60 25.06
N TYR A 322 10.16 10.91 25.30
CA TYR A 322 10.37 11.88 24.23
C TYR A 322 11.72 11.66 23.54
N ASP A 323 12.80 11.53 24.30
CA ASP A 323 14.16 11.30 23.79
C ASP A 323 14.26 9.95 23.06
N TYR A 324 13.65 8.90 23.61
CA TYR A 324 13.57 7.60 22.96
C TYR A 324 12.86 7.65 21.60
N ILE A 325 11.72 8.31 21.54
CA ILE A 325 10.97 8.48 20.29
C ILE A 325 11.75 9.35 19.29
N ALA A 326 12.43 10.40 19.77
CA ALA A 326 13.29 11.22 18.92
C ALA A 326 14.45 10.41 18.31
N LEU A 327 15.04 9.49 19.07
CA LEU A 327 16.04 8.53 18.59
C LEU A 327 15.46 7.63 17.49
N LEU A 328 14.31 7.00 17.73
CA LEU A 328 13.64 6.13 16.73
C LEU A 328 13.30 6.88 15.45
N ILE A 329 12.84 8.13 15.55
CA ILE A 329 12.47 8.97 14.39
C ILE A 329 13.69 9.42 13.59
N LYS A 330 14.82 9.69 14.25
CA LYS A 330 16.09 9.93 13.56
C LYS A 330 16.47 8.74 12.67
N GLY A 331 16.21 7.51 13.15
CA GLY A 331 16.51 6.29 12.41
C GLY A 331 17.93 6.30 11.84
N GLY A 332 18.09 6.05 10.55
CA GLY A 332 19.39 6.04 9.88
C GLY A 332 20.24 7.31 10.00
N LYS A 333 19.71 8.41 10.52
CA LYS A 333 20.44 9.67 10.80
C LYS A 333 20.97 9.75 12.24
N ALA A 334 20.61 8.82 13.11
CA ALA A 334 21.14 8.74 14.47
C ALA A 334 22.57 8.18 14.43
N ASP A 335 23.34 8.47 15.49
CA ASP A 335 24.67 7.90 15.65
C ASP A 335 24.56 6.40 15.93
N ARG A 336 25.41 5.62 15.29
CA ARG A 336 25.38 4.15 15.35
C ARG A 336 26.79 3.59 15.42
N TYR A 337 26.90 2.38 15.96
CA TYR A 337 28.15 1.63 16.01
C TYR A 337 27.90 0.15 15.72
N ILE A 338 28.95 -0.56 15.35
CA ILE A 338 28.87 -2.01 15.09
C ILE A 338 29.45 -2.76 16.29
N LYS A 339 28.65 -3.72 16.78
CA LYS A 339 29.06 -4.66 17.81
C LYS A 339 28.55 -6.05 17.46
N ASN A 340 29.40 -7.06 17.50
CA ASN A 340 29.06 -8.46 17.19
C ASN A 340 28.36 -8.61 15.83
N ASN A 341 28.85 -7.94 14.79
CA ASN A 341 28.29 -7.93 13.44
C ASN A 341 26.83 -7.41 13.38
N GLN A 342 26.41 -6.61 14.32
CA GLN A 342 25.08 -5.98 14.33
C GLN A 342 25.22 -4.47 14.55
N VAL A 343 24.33 -3.69 13.95
CA VAL A 343 24.30 -2.24 14.10
C VAL A 343 23.46 -1.88 15.31
N HIS A 344 24.06 -1.12 16.22
CA HIS A 344 23.46 -0.58 17.42
C HIS A 344 23.33 0.94 17.32
N PHE A 345 22.25 1.49 17.84
CA PHE A 345 22.11 2.94 18.02
C PHE A 345 22.84 3.40 19.27
N VAL A 346 23.47 4.56 19.21
CA VAL A 346 24.02 5.23 20.41
C VAL A 346 22.85 5.77 21.22
N MET A 347 22.59 5.13 22.35
CA MET A 347 21.50 5.53 23.24
C MET A 347 22.00 6.57 24.24
N PRO A 348 21.20 7.64 24.52
CA PRO A 348 21.48 8.59 25.61
C PRO A 348 21.69 7.90 26.96
N GLU A 349 22.44 8.53 27.87
CA GLU A 349 22.79 7.94 29.17
C GLU A 349 21.54 7.55 29.99
N GLN A 350 20.52 8.39 30.00
CA GLN A 350 19.26 8.15 30.71
C GLN A 350 18.43 6.99 30.14
N LEU A 351 18.77 6.46 28.95
CA LEU A 351 18.07 5.36 28.28
C LEU A 351 18.88 4.05 28.29
N GLN A 352 20.00 3.97 29.00
CA GLN A 352 20.87 2.78 29.01
C GLN A 352 20.24 1.58 29.73
N ASP A 353 19.19 1.77 30.51
CA ASP A 353 18.42 0.74 31.20
C ASP A 353 17.34 0.08 30.28
N LEU A 354 17.19 0.59 29.08
CA LEU A 354 16.29 0.04 28.07
C LEU A 354 16.96 -1.07 27.25
N ILE A 355 16.13 -1.87 26.58
CA ILE A 355 16.62 -2.83 25.60
C ILE A 355 17.35 -2.06 24.48
N PRO A 356 18.60 -2.43 24.14
CA PRO A 356 19.36 -1.72 23.11
C PRO A 356 18.61 -1.67 21.77
N VAL A 357 18.54 -0.48 21.18
CA VAL A 357 17.96 -0.33 19.84
C VAL A 357 18.98 -0.79 18.81
N THR A 358 18.59 -1.75 17.99
CA THR A 358 19.44 -2.34 16.95
C THR A 358 18.72 -2.32 15.58
N GLU A 359 19.48 -2.43 14.51
CA GLU A 359 18.93 -2.75 13.19
C GLU A 359 18.99 -4.26 12.96
N GLU A 360 17.90 -4.87 12.53
CA GLU A 360 17.87 -6.31 12.19
C GLU A 360 18.87 -6.62 11.08
N MET A 361 18.91 -5.79 10.05
CA MET A 361 19.75 -5.91 8.87
C MET A 361 20.32 -4.55 8.53
N PHE A 362 21.60 -4.48 8.22
CA PHE A 362 22.23 -3.33 7.63
C PHE A 362 23.23 -3.82 6.57
N ALA A 363 23.12 -3.30 5.36
CA ALA A 363 24.01 -3.67 4.28
C ALA A 363 24.53 -2.44 3.54
N VAL A 364 25.81 -2.49 3.17
CA VAL A 364 26.48 -1.41 2.48
C VAL A 364 27.31 -1.95 1.32
N TYR A 365 27.24 -1.27 0.20
CA TYR A 365 28.05 -1.56 -0.97
C TYR A 365 29.52 -1.15 -0.74
N GLU A 366 30.46 -2.06 -0.99
CA GLU A 366 31.90 -1.85 -0.80
C GLU A 366 32.67 -1.63 -2.11
N GLY A 367 32.02 -1.73 -3.27
CA GLY A 367 32.63 -1.53 -4.58
C GLY A 367 32.85 -2.82 -5.35
N THR A 368 33.46 -2.69 -6.53
CA THR A 368 33.84 -3.81 -7.39
C THR A 368 35.20 -4.35 -6.96
N HIS A 369 35.31 -5.64 -6.81
CA HIS A 369 36.53 -6.36 -6.44
C HIS A 369 36.82 -7.43 -7.46
N GLU A 370 38.08 -7.59 -7.80
CA GLU A 370 38.55 -8.65 -8.68
C GLU A 370 39.05 -9.87 -7.86
N TYR A 371 38.59 -11.03 -8.26
CA TYR A 371 39.03 -12.30 -7.72
C TYR A 371 39.14 -13.35 -8.85
N GLU A 372 40.32 -13.93 -9.06
CA GLU A 372 40.59 -14.89 -10.14
C GLU A 372 40.11 -14.40 -11.52
N ASP A 373 40.51 -13.18 -11.91
CA ASP A 373 40.12 -12.51 -13.16
C ASP A 373 38.60 -12.26 -13.34
N ILE A 374 37.80 -12.44 -12.29
CA ILE A 374 36.37 -12.19 -12.29
C ILE A 374 36.07 -10.99 -11.39
N HIS A 375 35.31 -10.04 -11.91
CA HIS A 375 34.84 -8.88 -11.14
C HIS A 375 33.56 -9.20 -10.41
N TYR A 376 33.51 -8.80 -9.13
CA TYR A 376 32.37 -8.98 -8.24
C TYR A 376 32.00 -7.66 -7.59
N GLU A 377 30.69 -7.37 -7.55
CA GLU A 377 30.10 -6.33 -6.71
C GLU A 377 30.01 -6.84 -5.29
N GLN A 378 30.71 -6.20 -4.36
CA GLN A 378 30.79 -6.62 -2.96
C GLN A 378 29.87 -5.78 -2.08
N ILE A 379 29.08 -6.47 -1.26
CA ILE A 379 28.19 -5.87 -0.26
C ILE A 379 28.53 -6.43 1.10
N ARG A 380 28.85 -5.54 2.05
CA ARG A 380 29.04 -5.92 3.45
C ARG A 380 27.70 -5.98 4.15
N VAL A 381 27.47 -7.03 4.94
CA VAL A 381 26.23 -7.25 5.65
C VAL A 381 26.49 -7.34 7.16
N TYR A 382 25.71 -6.59 7.93
CA TYR A 382 25.66 -6.62 9.38
C TYR A 382 24.27 -7.07 9.80
N LYS A 383 24.18 -8.25 10.41
CA LYS A 383 22.90 -8.88 10.76
C LYS A 383 23.05 -9.78 11.97
N HIS A 384 21.94 -10.05 12.64
CA HIS A 384 21.91 -11.10 13.65
C HIS A 384 22.19 -12.47 13.00
N PRO A 385 22.87 -13.40 13.70
CA PRO A 385 23.15 -14.73 13.15
C PRO A 385 21.94 -15.51 12.65
N ASP A 386 20.78 -15.32 13.29
CA ASP A 386 19.53 -16.01 12.94
C ASP A 386 18.86 -15.47 11.67
N ILE A 387 19.38 -14.38 11.10
CA ILE A 387 18.83 -13.80 9.88
C ILE A 387 19.45 -14.49 8.68
N THR A 388 18.60 -15.04 7.80
CA THR A 388 18.98 -15.60 6.52
C THR A 388 18.68 -14.60 5.39
N ILE A 389 19.58 -14.52 4.41
CA ILE A 389 19.35 -13.78 3.18
C ILE A 389 18.86 -14.80 2.15
N ASP A 390 17.65 -14.60 1.67
CA ASP A 390 16.99 -15.56 0.78
C ASP A 390 17.22 -15.22 -0.69
N LYS A 391 17.23 -13.90 -1.02
CA LYS A 391 17.35 -13.41 -2.40
C LYS A 391 18.10 -12.09 -2.46
N VAL A 392 18.75 -11.87 -3.59
CA VAL A 392 19.26 -10.56 -3.99
C VAL A 392 18.52 -10.11 -5.25
N LEU A 393 17.95 -8.94 -5.20
CA LEU A 393 17.14 -8.38 -6.28
C LEU A 393 17.75 -7.08 -6.79
N PHE A 394 17.75 -6.88 -8.09
CA PHE A 394 17.94 -5.59 -8.74
C PHE A 394 16.55 -5.03 -9.05
N THR A 395 16.08 -4.15 -8.18
CA THR A 395 14.72 -3.63 -8.20
C THR A 395 14.69 -2.28 -8.89
N GLU A 396 13.83 -2.11 -9.89
CA GLU A 396 13.69 -0.83 -10.60
C GLU A 396 13.32 0.29 -9.61
N ILE A 397 14.03 1.42 -9.73
CA ILE A 397 13.76 2.58 -8.87
C ILE A 397 12.33 3.09 -9.15
N HIS A 398 11.55 3.28 -8.11
CA HIS A 398 10.13 3.66 -8.13
C HIS A 398 9.16 2.61 -8.72
N ASN A 399 9.63 1.39 -9.00
CA ASN A 399 8.79 0.30 -9.49
C ASN A 399 9.22 -1.03 -8.85
N GLU A 400 8.89 -1.21 -7.58
CA GLU A 400 9.32 -2.37 -6.81
C GLU A 400 8.88 -3.73 -7.39
N PRO A 401 7.68 -3.89 -7.98
CA PRO A 401 7.32 -5.14 -8.63
C PRO A 401 8.24 -5.53 -9.80
N HIS A 402 8.84 -4.56 -10.48
CA HIS A 402 9.80 -4.81 -11.55
C HIS A 402 11.19 -5.02 -10.95
N ALA A 403 11.53 -6.28 -10.70
CA ALA A 403 12.78 -6.68 -10.10
C ALA A 403 13.34 -7.93 -10.78
N GLN A 404 14.66 -7.98 -10.91
CA GLN A 404 15.39 -9.15 -11.39
C GLN A 404 16.12 -9.82 -10.22
N GLU A 405 15.87 -11.11 -10.00
CA GLU A 405 16.63 -11.90 -9.04
C GLU A 405 18.01 -12.24 -9.63
N VAL A 406 19.06 -12.05 -8.83
CA VAL A 406 20.43 -12.27 -9.25
C VAL A 406 21.10 -13.30 -8.37
N LYS A 407 21.99 -14.12 -8.99
CA LYS A 407 22.78 -15.10 -8.28
C LYS A 407 23.87 -14.40 -7.46
N TYR A 408 24.08 -14.86 -6.25
CA TYR A 408 25.08 -14.34 -5.33
C TYR A 408 25.78 -15.46 -4.57
N VAL A 409 26.90 -15.13 -3.95
CA VAL A 409 27.58 -15.96 -2.96
C VAL A 409 27.68 -15.17 -1.66
N GLU A 410 27.25 -15.76 -0.54
CA GLU A 410 27.45 -15.21 0.80
C GLU A 410 28.65 -15.89 1.47
N ARG A 411 29.61 -15.08 1.90
CA ARG A 411 30.79 -15.53 2.64
C ARG A 411 31.32 -14.44 3.55
N ASP A 412 31.67 -14.77 4.79
CA ASP A 412 32.29 -13.85 5.77
C ASP A 412 31.53 -12.52 5.96
N ASN A 413 30.21 -12.61 6.09
CA ASN A 413 29.29 -11.47 6.16
C ASN A 413 29.37 -10.52 4.95
N LYS A 414 29.66 -11.08 3.79
CA LYS A 414 29.65 -10.36 2.51
C LYS A 414 28.86 -11.13 1.47
N ILE A 415 28.25 -10.36 0.59
CA ILE A 415 27.58 -10.85 -0.61
C ILE A 415 28.43 -10.46 -1.80
N TYR A 416 28.62 -11.39 -2.70
CA TYR A 416 29.36 -11.23 -3.96
C TYR A 416 28.44 -11.52 -5.13
N ILE A 417 28.28 -10.54 -6.02
CA ILE A 417 27.48 -10.63 -7.24
C ILE A 417 28.45 -10.45 -8.42
N LYS A 418 28.43 -11.32 -9.42
CA LYS A 418 29.27 -11.12 -10.61
C LYS A 418 28.91 -9.83 -11.33
N SER A 419 29.89 -8.98 -11.62
CA SER A 419 29.68 -7.68 -12.29
C SER A 419 29.07 -7.83 -13.69
N SER A 420 29.30 -8.95 -14.38
CA SER A 420 28.71 -9.22 -15.70
C SER A 420 27.17 -9.19 -15.69
N VAL A 421 26.52 -9.46 -14.55
CA VAL A 421 25.05 -9.36 -14.45
C VAL A 421 24.55 -7.93 -14.66
N LEU A 422 25.39 -6.92 -14.40
CA LEU A 422 25.03 -5.51 -14.58
C LEU A 422 24.82 -5.13 -16.05
N GLU A 423 25.46 -5.85 -16.97
CA GLU A 423 25.37 -5.61 -18.42
C GLU A 423 23.96 -5.88 -18.96
N ASP A 424 23.26 -6.82 -18.34
CA ASP A 424 21.92 -7.26 -18.73
C ASP A 424 20.79 -6.37 -18.17
N ILE A 425 21.12 -5.39 -17.30
CA ILE A 425 20.12 -4.55 -16.64
C ILE A 425 19.86 -3.28 -17.45
N ALA A 426 18.67 -3.21 -18.06
CA ALA A 426 18.27 -2.11 -18.91
C ALA A 426 17.64 -0.89 -18.17
N TYR A 427 17.53 -0.94 -16.83
CA TYR A 427 16.89 0.09 -16.01
C TYR A 427 17.76 0.49 -14.81
N ASN A 428 17.43 1.61 -14.19
CA ASN A 428 18.06 1.98 -12.93
C ASN A 428 17.47 1.19 -11.79
N PHE A 429 18.31 0.68 -10.92
CA PHE A 429 17.90 -0.20 -9.86
C PHE A 429 18.52 0.16 -8.51
N ASN A 430 17.84 -0.29 -7.47
CA ASN A 430 18.40 -0.49 -6.15
C ASN A 430 18.78 -1.94 -5.98
N ILE A 431 19.87 -2.23 -5.28
CA ILE A 431 20.17 -3.57 -4.80
C ILE A 431 19.34 -3.79 -3.54
N VAL A 432 18.48 -4.81 -3.56
CA VAL A 432 17.59 -5.15 -2.45
C VAL A 432 17.87 -6.56 -1.99
N LEU A 433 18.15 -6.72 -0.72
CA LEU A 433 18.28 -8.04 -0.07
C LEU A 433 16.89 -8.42 0.48
N ILE A 434 16.42 -9.60 0.15
CA ILE A 434 15.26 -10.20 0.81
C ILE A 434 15.79 -11.13 1.88
N TYR A 435 15.35 -10.93 3.12
CA TYR A 435 15.74 -11.73 4.27
C TYR A 435 14.52 -12.19 5.07
N ASN A 436 14.65 -13.28 5.78
CA ASN A 436 13.56 -13.91 6.52
C ASN A 436 12.30 -14.01 5.65
N GLU A 437 12.45 -14.60 4.45
CA GLU A 437 11.47 -14.89 3.41
C GLU A 437 10.85 -13.67 2.70
N TYR A 438 10.52 -12.58 3.40
CA TYR A 438 9.74 -11.48 2.80
C TYR A 438 10.22 -10.06 3.12
N LYS A 439 11.16 -9.89 4.04
CA LYS A 439 11.61 -8.56 4.47
C LYS A 439 12.60 -7.97 3.46
N PRO A 440 12.31 -6.83 2.81
CA PRO A 440 13.25 -6.19 1.90
C PRO A 440 14.18 -5.25 2.67
N TYR A 441 15.44 -5.24 2.30
CA TYR A 441 16.43 -4.27 2.73
C TYR A 441 17.15 -3.66 1.53
N THR A 442 17.04 -2.36 1.33
CA THR A 442 17.77 -1.66 0.27
C THR A 442 19.21 -1.42 0.71
N VAL A 443 20.17 -1.90 -0.06
CA VAL A 443 21.60 -1.74 0.21
C VAL A 443 21.99 -0.26 0.18
N ASN A 444 22.70 0.18 1.22
CA ASN A 444 23.23 1.54 1.27
C ASN A 444 24.47 1.66 0.39
N MET A 445 24.55 2.72 -0.40
CA MET A 445 25.73 3.00 -1.22
C MET A 445 26.87 3.66 -0.43
N ASN A 446 26.60 4.09 0.81
CA ASN A 446 27.57 4.69 1.73
C ASN A 446 27.22 4.30 3.16
N LEU A 447 28.19 4.36 4.07
CA LEU A 447 27.95 4.26 5.50
C LEU A 447 27.42 5.59 6.05
N PRO A 448 26.11 5.70 6.35
CA PRO A 448 25.57 6.92 6.93
C PRO A 448 25.78 6.94 8.45
N ASN A 449 26.29 8.06 9.00
CA ASN A 449 26.36 8.35 10.45
C ASN A 449 26.91 7.20 11.33
N MET A 450 27.99 6.54 10.88
CA MET A 450 28.67 5.53 11.66
C MET A 450 29.88 6.13 12.36
N SER A 451 30.10 5.79 13.63
CA SER A 451 31.31 6.19 14.34
C SER A 451 32.56 5.57 13.68
N SER A 452 33.62 6.34 13.63
CA SER A 452 34.78 6.30 12.75
C SER A 452 35.69 5.07 12.77
N ASN A 453 35.30 3.94 13.32
CA ASN A 453 36.16 2.74 13.38
C ASN A 453 36.16 1.85 12.12
N ILE A 454 35.48 2.28 11.06
CA ILE A 454 35.45 1.55 9.78
C ILE A 454 36.00 2.47 8.70
N ASN A 455 37.30 2.30 8.39
CA ASN A 455 37.92 2.88 7.21
C ASN A 455 37.46 2.15 5.94
N LEU A 456 36.31 2.53 5.40
CA LEU A 456 35.87 2.12 4.07
C LEU A 456 36.40 3.12 3.04
N LYS A 457 37.35 2.69 2.22
CA LYS A 457 37.76 3.47 1.04
C LYS A 457 36.59 3.54 0.07
N ARG A 458 36.11 4.77 -0.17
CA ARG A 458 35.14 5.04 -1.25
C ARG A 458 35.74 4.66 -2.59
N GLN A 459 35.10 3.75 -3.31
CA GLN A 459 35.25 3.66 -4.75
C GLN A 459 34.03 4.30 -5.40
N ASN A 460 34.27 5.26 -6.31
CA ASN A 460 33.20 5.94 -7.02
C ASN A 460 32.55 4.97 -8.00
N PHE A 461 31.27 4.73 -7.85
CA PHE A 461 30.49 3.83 -8.68
C PHE A 461 29.77 4.60 -9.79
N LYS A 462 29.88 4.12 -11.03
CA LYS A 462 29.26 4.76 -12.21
C LYS A 462 27.73 4.87 -12.09
N ALA A 463 27.10 3.95 -11.34
CA ALA A 463 25.66 3.96 -11.03
C ALA A 463 25.23 5.12 -10.10
N GLU A 464 26.11 5.58 -9.19
CA GLU A 464 25.80 6.69 -8.27
C GLU A 464 25.57 8.01 -9.03
N PHE A 465 26.33 8.23 -10.09
CA PHE A 465 26.20 9.41 -10.96
C PHE A 465 24.91 9.35 -11.82
N MET A 466 24.57 8.16 -12.33
CA MET A 466 23.36 7.94 -13.12
C MET A 466 22.08 7.96 -12.25
N GLN A 467 22.15 7.56 -10.95
CA GLN A 467 21.02 7.62 -10.01
C GLN A 467 20.64 9.06 -9.64
N LYS A 468 21.61 9.96 -9.38
CA LYS A 468 21.32 11.36 -8.99
C LYS A 468 20.64 12.16 -10.09
N GLU A 469 21.07 11.99 -11.36
CA GLU A 469 20.46 12.72 -12.48
C GLU A 469 19.06 12.21 -12.86
N LYS A 470 18.81 10.90 -12.72
CA LYS A 470 17.54 10.27 -13.12
C LYS A 470 16.47 10.29 -12.03
N ASN A 471 16.84 10.29 -10.73
CA ASN A 471 15.88 10.49 -9.63
C ASN A 471 15.21 11.86 -9.70
N ASN A 472 15.92 12.90 -10.12
CA ASN A 472 15.33 14.21 -10.39
C ASN A 472 14.42 14.24 -11.63
N LYS A 473 14.62 13.32 -12.60
CA LYS A 473 13.78 13.23 -13.80
C LYS A 473 12.51 12.40 -13.56
N LYS A 474 12.58 11.28 -12.79
CA LYS A 474 11.41 10.40 -12.58
C LYS A 474 10.39 10.95 -11.57
N SER A 475 10.82 11.60 -10.48
CA SER A 475 9.85 12.29 -9.59
C SER A 475 9.09 13.42 -10.32
N ASN A 476 9.70 13.99 -11.36
CA ASN A 476 9.06 14.93 -12.27
C ASN A 476 8.17 14.22 -13.33
N GLU A 477 8.44 12.96 -13.70
CA GLU A 477 7.61 12.21 -14.65
C GLU A 477 6.30 11.74 -14.04
N VAL A 478 6.29 11.26 -12.79
CA VAL A 478 5.06 10.87 -12.10
C VAL A 478 4.14 12.07 -11.87
N LYS A 479 4.70 13.25 -11.55
CA LYS A 479 3.94 14.52 -11.49
C LYS A 479 3.51 15.04 -12.86
N ARG A 480 4.13 14.57 -13.93
CA ARG A 480 3.97 15.08 -15.29
C ARG A 480 2.78 14.48 -16.02
N TYR A 481 2.32 13.30 -15.64
CA TYR A 481 1.29 12.56 -16.35
C TYR A 481 0.09 12.23 -15.47
N PHE A 482 -1.10 12.08 -16.08
CA PHE A 482 -2.22 11.41 -15.45
C PHE A 482 -1.94 9.91 -15.36
N HIS A 483 -2.24 9.30 -14.23
CA HIS A 483 -2.13 7.87 -13.95
C HIS A 483 -3.49 7.24 -13.61
N PHE A 484 -4.55 8.01 -13.73
CA PHE A 484 -5.96 7.59 -13.63
C PHE A 484 -6.75 8.28 -14.74
N ASN A 485 -7.92 7.72 -15.07
CA ASN A 485 -8.79 8.33 -16.09
C ASN A 485 -9.41 9.64 -15.56
N PRO A 486 -9.05 10.81 -16.13
CA PRO A 486 -9.62 12.09 -15.72
C PRO A 486 -11.05 12.33 -16.26
N GLN A 487 -11.64 11.38 -16.99
CA GLN A 487 -12.95 11.42 -17.67
C GLN A 487 -13.11 12.58 -18.67
N THR A 488 -12.74 13.77 -18.27
CA THR A 488 -12.80 14.95 -19.13
C THR A 488 -11.55 15.79 -18.92
N VAL A 489 -10.93 16.23 -20.02
CA VAL A 489 -9.77 17.10 -19.97
C VAL A 489 -9.98 18.36 -20.80
N SER A 490 -9.47 19.48 -20.31
CA SER A 490 -9.31 20.71 -21.07
C SER A 490 -7.89 20.80 -21.65
N VAL A 491 -7.78 21.20 -22.89
CA VAL A 491 -6.51 21.34 -23.61
C VAL A 491 -5.79 22.64 -23.20
N LEU A 492 -4.60 22.51 -22.62
CA LEU A 492 -3.77 23.63 -22.17
C LEU A 492 -2.76 24.09 -23.23
N ASN A 493 -2.29 23.17 -24.05
CA ASN A 493 -1.36 23.43 -25.14
C ASN A 493 -1.74 22.60 -26.36
N LYS A 494 -1.51 23.13 -27.55
CA LYS A 494 -1.81 22.44 -28.83
C LYS A 494 -1.01 21.15 -28.97
N PHE A 495 -1.70 20.05 -29.33
CA PHE A 495 -1.10 18.75 -29.63
C PHE A 495 -1.89 18.02 -30.72
N LYS A 496 -1.49 16.78 -31.04
CA LYS A 496 -2.07 15.95 -32.07
C LYS A 496 -2.76 14.74 -31.48
N ILE A 497 -3.82 14.26 -32.13
CA ILE A 497 -4.52 13.00 -31.82
C ILE A 497 -3.89 11.88 -32.67
N TYR A 498 -3.66 10.72 -32.07
CA TYR A 498 -3.02 9.58 -32.72
C TYR A 498 -3.92 8.33 -32.67
N HIS A 499 -3.65 7.35 -33.53
CA HIS A 499 -4.35 6.08 -33.59
C HIS A 499 -3.61 4.93 -32.88
N ASP A 500 -2.49 5.22 -32.24
CA ASP A 500 -1.73 4.24 -31.45
C ASP A 500 -1.03 4.92 -30.26
N VAL A 501 -0.83 4.14 -29.20
CA VAL A 501 -0.22 4.60 -27.94
C VAL A 501 1.24 5.04 -28.05
N GLU A 502 1.95 4.56 -29.08
CA GLU A 502 3.35 4.93 -29.34
C GLU A 502 3.49 6.23 -30.13
N PHE A 503 2.36 6.84 -30.54
CA PHE A 503 2.30 8.06 -31.35
C PHE A 503 3.01 7.92 -32.70
N LYS A 504 2.95 6.72 -33.32
CA LYS A 504 3.59 6.41 -34.61
C LYS A 504 2.62 6.43 -35.78
N ALA A 505 1.34 6.09 -35.53
CA ALA A 505 0.34 6.10 -36.59
C ALA A 505 -0.10 7.53 -36.94
N GLN A 506 -0.62 7.68 -38.15
CA GLN A 506 -0.98 8.96 -38.72
C GLN A 506 -2.00 9.71 -37.83
N VAL A 507 -1.79 11.00 -37.77
CA VAL A 507 -2.55 11.95 -36.98
C VAL A 507 -3.91 12.20 -37.58
N ASP A 508 -4.96 12.15 -36.76
CA ASP A 508 -6.31 12.47 -37.18
C ASP A 508 -6.51 14.00 -37.35
N ARG A 509 -6.22 14.74 -36.28
CA ARG A 509 -6.23 16.20 -36.27
C ARG A 509 -5.37 16.77 -35.13
N SER A 510 -5.12 18.07 -35.18
CA SER A 510 -4.62 18.82 -34.03
C SER A 510 -5.77 19.31 -33.18
N VAL A 511 -5.59 19.37 -31.87
CA VAL A 511 -6.49 19.99 -30.91
C VAL A 511 -5.98 21.36 -30.50
N GLU A 512 -6.88 22.30 -30.35
CA GLU A 512 -6.56 23.69 -30.00
C GLU A 512 -6.75 23.93 -28.50
N VAL A 513 -6.06 24.96 -27.97
CA VAL A 513 -6.16 25.34 -26.55
C VAL A 513 -7.59 25.71 -26.20
N GLY A 514 -8.10 25.17 -25.09
CA GLY A 514 -9.46 25.37 -24.61
C GLY A 514 -10.47 24.33 -25.10
N GLU A 515 -10.11 23.40 -26.01
CA GLU A 515 -10.98 22.28 -26.33
C GLU A 515 -11.16 21.39 -25.09
N ILE A 516 -12.38 20.84 -24.96
CA ILE A 516 -12.72 19.86 -23.94
C ILE A 516 -12.88 18.51 -24.62
N LEU A 517 -12.20 17.50 -24.10
CA LEU A 517 -12.19 16.14 -24.64
C LEU A 517 -12.65 15.15 -23.56
N GLU A 518 -13.57 14.26 -23.93
CA GLU A 518 -13.96 13.13 -23.09
C GLU A 518 -12.88 12.05 -23.16
N VAL A 519 -12.55 11.45 -22.02
CA VAL A 519 -11.51 10.44 -21.86
C VAL A 519 -12.15 9.13 -21.42
N ASN A 520 -12.01 8.10 -22.24
CA ASN A 520 -12.64 6.79 -22.02
C ASN A 520 -11.75 5.84 -21.22
N GLY A 521 -10.44 6.15 -21.06
CA GLY A 521 -9.51 5.29 -20.33
C GLY A 521 -8.07 5.76 -20.42
N ILE A 522 -7.17 4.97 -19.83
CA ILE A 522 -5.73 5.14 -19.92
C ILE A 522 -5.09 3.89 -20.50
N GLU A 523 -4.21 4.07 -21.47
CA GLU A 523 -3.32 3.05 -21.97
C GLU A 523 -1.84 3.44 -21.75
N HIS A 524 -0.94 2.45 -21.85
CA HIS A 524 0.48 2.68 -21.64
C HIS A 524 1.29 2.24 -22.86
N THR A 525 2.29 3.05 -23.19
CA THR A 525 3.32 2.65 -24.18
C THR A 525 4.09 1.44 -23.67
N LYS A 526 4.84 0.76 -24.57
CA LYS A 526 5.78 -0.31 -24.17
C LYS A 526 6.81 0.13 -23.11
N LYS A 527 7.07 1.44 -22.99
CA LYS A 527 7.96 2.02 -21.97
C LYS A 527 7.23 2.50 -20.71
N GLY A 528 5.94 2.20 -20.57
CA GLY A 528 5.13 2.56 -19.40
C GLY A 528 4.69 4.03 -19.35
N THR A 529 4.81 4.80 -20.43
CA THR A 529 4.31 6.19 -20.48
C THR A 529 2.79 6.18 -20.69
N PRO A 530 1.99 6.81 -19.80
CA PRO A 530 0.54 6.81 -19.94
C PRO A 530 0.07 7.69 -21.11
N ARG A 531 -1.06 7.29 -21.69
CA ARG A 531 -1.81 7.96 -22.74
C ARG A 531 -3.29 7.98 -22.38
N LEU A 532 -4.00 9.03 -22.71
CA LEU A 532 -5.44 9.10 -22.53
C LEU A 532 -6.15 8.60 -23.80
N LEU A 533 -7.09 7.70 -23.60
CA LEU A 533 -7.94 7.15 -24.67
C LEU A 533 -9.14 8.09 -24.85
N ILE A 534 -9.36 8.55 -26.08
CA ILE A 534 -10.54 9.32 -26.46
C ILE A 534 -11.17 8.64 -27.68
N ASP A 535 -12.50 8.62 -27.78
CA ASP A 535 -13.23 8.00 -28.88
C ASP A 535 -12.60 6.72 -29.47
N ASP A 536 -13.33 5.90 -30.19
CA ASP A 536 -12.96 4.62 -30.80
C ASP A 536 -11.49 4.48 -31.23
N ASN A 537 -10.61 4.12 -30.26
CA ASN A 537 -9.16 3.86 -30.45
C ASN A 537 -8.28 5.09 -30.78
N LYS A 538 -8.69 6.29 -30.42
CA LYS A 538 -7.84 7.48 -30.54
C LYS A 538 -7.17 7.79 -29.20
N VAL A 539 -5.91 8.18 -29.27
CA VAL A 539 -5.12 8.47 -28.07
C VAL A 539 -4.51 9.86 -28.10
N ILE A 540 -4.44 10.46 -26.94
CA ILE A 540 -3.81 11.76 -26.71
C ILE A 540 -2.77 11.67 -25.58
N THR A 541 -2.02 12.75 -25.39
CA THR A 541 -1.05 12.82 -24.30
C THR A 541 -1.74 12.88 -22.93
N ALA A 542 -1.25 12.07 -21.99
CA ALA A 542 -1.61 12.17 -20.57
C ALA A 542 -0.78 13.23 -19.81
N ASN A 543 0.06 13.99 -20.53
CA ASN A 543 0.97 14.96 -19.92
C ASN A 543 0.20 16.20 -19.43
N ARG A 544 0.23 16.46 -18.15
CA ARG A 544 -0.43 17.58 -17.45
C ARG A 544 0.04 18.97 -17.89
N ALA A 545 1.14 19.06 -18.62
CA ALA A 545 1.52 20.31 -19.27
C ALA A 545 0.66 20.62 -20.51
N PHE A 546 -0.03 19.62 -21.06
CA PHE A 546 -0.84 19.75 -22.27
C PHE A 546 -2.33 19.67 -22.00
N VAL A 547 -2.74 18.94 -20.95
CA VAL A 547 -4.14 18.73 -20.58
C VAL A 547 -4.34 18.85 -19.06
N ALA A 548 -5.49 19.39 -18.65
CA ALA A 548 -5.93 19.45 -17.25
C ALA A 548 -7.26 18.72 -17.09
N ALA A 549 -7.46 18.00 -15.98
CA ALA A 549 -8.75 17.42 -15.64
C ALA A 549 -9.80 18.52 -15.42
N VAL A 550 -11.01 18.29 -15.93
CA VAL A 550 -12.16 19.16 -15.71
C VAL A 550 -13.12 18.40 -14.80
N THR A 551 -13.33 18.90 -13.58
CA THR A 551 -14.42 18.42 -12.72
C THR A 551 -15.66 19.21 -13.04
N LYS A 552 -16.77 18.53 -13.27
CA LYS A 552 -18.09 19.17 -13.40
C LYS A 552 -18.58 19.57 -12.00
N ASP A 553 -18.07 20.66 -11.46
CA ASP A 553 -18.83 21.38 -10.46
C ASP A 553 -19.78 22.35 -11.18
N ASN A 554 -21.01 22.34 -10.74
CA ASN A 554 -22.12 23.07 -11.30
C ASN A 554 -21.72 24.46 -11.80
N ASN A 555 -21.76 24.63 -13.10
CA ASN A 555 -21.85 25.88 -13.85
C ASN A 555 -20.59 26.66 -14.24
N ASP A 556 -19.35 26.34 -13.87
CA ASP A 556 -18.26 27.16 -14.39
C ASP A 556 -16.96 26.37 -14.60
N GLN A 557 -16.26 26.68 -15.66
CA GLN A 557 -14.96 26.11 -16.03
C GLN A 557 -13.87 26.65 -15.11
N TYR A 558 -13.39 25.85 -14.17
CA TYR A 558 -12.26 26.22 -13.32
C TYR A 558 -10.94 25.62 -13.83
N TYR A 559 -9.85 26.38 -13.75
CA TYR A 559 -8.51 25.91 -14.03
C TYR A 559 -7.86 25.36 -12.75
N TYR A 560 -7.54 24.09 -12.73
CA TYR A 560 -6.88 23.42 -11.58
C TYR A 560 -5.36 23.61 -11.55
N LYS A 561 -4.79 24.37 -12.49
CA LYS A 561 -3.40 24.79 -12.51
C LYS A 561 -3.38 26.26 -12.85
N ALA A 562 -2.68 27.06 -12.02
CA ALA A 562 -2.56 28.49 -12.28
C ALA A 562 -2.07 28.75 -13.71
N PRO A 563 -2.87 29.32 -14.58
CA PRO A 563 -2.45 29.64 -15.93
C PRO A 563 -1.42 30.77 -15.89
N GLN A 564 -0.41 30.71 -16.73
CA GLN A 564 0.58 31.81 -16.83
C GLN A 564 -0.03 33.12 -17.33
N LYS A 565 -1.13 33.03 -18.06
CA LYS A 565 -1.90 34.20 -18.55
C LYS A 565 -3.39 33.85 -18.58
N VAL A 566 -4.22 34.72 -18.07
CA VAL A 566 -5.69 34.63 -18.11
C VAL A 566 -6.23 35.77 -18.96
N LYS A 567 -7.12 35.46 -19.91
CA LYS A 567 -7.91 36.47 -20.62
C LYS A 567 -9.28 36.56 -19.94
N ILE A 568 -9.57 37.70 -19.36
CA ILE A 568 -10.87 37.95 -18.75
C ILE A 568 -11.91 38.14 -19.88
N LEU A 569 -12.89 37.25 -19.94
CA LEU A 569 -13.96 37.28 -20.94
C LEU A 569 -15.22 37.99 -20.43
N GLN A 570 -15.37 38.08 -19.11
CA GLN A 570 -16.45 38.82 -18.45
C GLN A 570 -15.92 39.53 -17.19
N GLN A 571 -16.65 40.54 -16.71
CA GLN A 571 -16.28 41.25 -15.49
C GLN A 571 -16.35 40.31 -14.28
N CYS A 572 -15.21 40.01 -13.63
CA CYS A 572 -15.13 39.20 -12.43
C CYS A 572 -14.60 40.04 -11.26
N LYS A 573 -14.96 39.66 -10.03
CA LYS A 573 -14.36 40.20 -8.81
C LYS A 573 -13.12 39.39 -8.46
N GLU A 574 -12.06 40.11 -8.13
CA GLU A 574 -10.85 39.52 -7.54
C GLU A 574 -11.15 39.20 -6.06
N TYR A 575 -10.85 38.01 -5.64
CA TYR A 575 -10.85 37.58 -4.23
C TYR A 575 -9.44 37.24 -3.83
N ASP A 576 -8.96 37.80 -2.74
CA ASP A 576 -7.63 37.59 -2.15
C ASP A 576 -7.44 36.14 -1.68
#